data_47ecce159c2777319f1e74985ef9376c
#
_entry.id   47ecce159c2777319f1e74985ef9376c
#
_cell.length_a   1.000
_cell.length_b   1.000
_cell.length_c   1.000
_cell.angle_alpha   90.00
_cell.angle_beta   90.00
_cell.angle_gamma   90.00
#
_symmetry.space_group_name_H-M   'P 1'
#
loop_
_entity.id
_entity.type
_entity.pdbx_description
1 polymer ?
#
loop_
_entity_poly.entity_id
_entity_poly.type
_entity_poly.pdbx_seq_one_letter_code
_entity_poly.pdbx_strand_id
1 'polypeptide(L)'
;ETKDHWIISQGENTAAAFLIHEDYRDYFGREGYGINAGYAMQTDDVTLQVKAEFLGDRYSSLDNRTEWSLFGGNKVFRPNPLINDGEMTSILASAGLSTFEKTLRGPEGWSIYGTGEFAKRRFGGEFSFDQYVLDVRRFQPLGRYDNFNVRLRVGTSEGVIPAQKLFEAGGLGTLHAFPFKSEAGNRMILLNAEYIINGDFLGELDFWPNSLMSGLNFILLSDAGLLREVSPRSSWNEGFEDIRWSNFKHNVGVGLSNRSGSMRLAFVWRTDRSENAKFIFRFVRPF
;
A
#
# COMPACT_ATOMS: atom_id res chain seq x y z
N GLU A 1 -11.61 7.24 -10.72
CA GLU A 1 -10.51 6.28 -10.56
C GLU A 1 -9.56 6.73 -9.46
N THR A 2 -8.76 5.84 -8.92
CA THR A 2 -7.70 6.13 -7.95
C THR A 2 -6.56 5.14 -8.11
N LYS A 3 -5.32 5.57 -7.87
CA LYS A 3 -4.14 4.70 -7.83
C LYS A 3 -3.93 4.01 -6.45
N ASP A 4 -4.73 4.36 -5.45
CA ASP A 4 -4.48 4.04 -4.04
C ASP A 4 -5.13 2.74 -3.56
N HIS A 5 -5.63 1.90 -4.47
CA HIS A 5 -6.26 0.61 -4.14
C HIS A 5 -5.35 -0.34 -3.34
N TRP A 6 -4.05 -0.20 -3.48
CA TRP A 6 -3.07 -1.03 -2.78
C TRP A 6 -2.75 -0.55 -1.36
N ILE A 7 -3.12 0.71 -1.02
CA ILE A 7 -2.89 1.35 0.29
C ILE A 7 -4.06 1.10 1.23
N ILE A 8 -5.28 1.34 0.75
CA ILE A 8 -6.49 1.27 1.56
C ILE A 8 -7.66 0.70 0.74
N SER A 9 -8.48 -0.13 1.38
CA SER A 9 -9.69 -0.66 0.75
C SER A 9 -10.74 0.44 0.54
N GLN A 10 -11.63 0.25 -0.43
CA GLN A 10 -12.71 1.21 -0.69
C GLN A 10 -13.61 1.39 0.53
N GLY A 11 -14.02 0.29 1.17
CA GLY A 11 -14.89 0.34 2.33
C GLY A 11 -14.26 1.06 3.53
N GLU A 12 -12.96 0.81 3.80
CA GLU A 12 -12.22 1.47 4.87
C GLU A 12 -12.11 2.98 4.60
N ASN A 13 -11.78 3.37 3.36
CA ASN A 13 -11.70 4.77 2.98
C ASN A 13 -13.05 5.48 3.05
N THR A 14 -14.12 4.83 2.56
CA THR A 14 -15.48 5.37 2.64
C THR A 14 -15.91 5.55 4.10
N ALA A 15 -15.60 4.59 4.98
CA ALA A 15 -15.88 4.72 6.39
C ALA A 15 -15.09 5.86 7.05
N ALA A 16 -13.82 6.02 6.72
CA ALA A 16 -13.00 7.12 7.23
C ALA A 16 -13.52 8.49 6.76
N ALA A 17 -13.85 8.63 5.48
CA ALA A 17 -14.41 9.87 4.94
C ALA A 17 -15.76 10.20 5.59
N PHE A 18 -16.65 9.23 5.69
CA PHE A 18 -17.98 9.40 6.25
C PHE A 18 -17.98 9.70 7.76
N LEU A 19 -17.12 8.99 8.53
CA LEU A 19 -17.15 9.09 9.99
C LEU A 19 -16.26 10.23 10.53
N ILE A 20 -15.04 10.37 10.04
CA ILE A 20 -14.00 11.20 10.69
C ILE A 20 -13.39 12.27 9.79
N HIS A 21 -13.95 12.50 8.59
CA HIS A 21 -13.50 13.51 7.64
C HIS A 21 -12.06 13.29 7.15
N GLU A 22 -11.71 12.03 6.91
CA GLU A 22 -10.40 11.64 6.38
C GLU A 22 -10.57 10.88 5.07
N ASP A 23 -9.95 11.36 4.00
CA ASP A 23 -9.90 10.67 2.72
C ASP A 23 -8.43 10.33 2.39
N TYR A 24 -8.16 9.03 2.30
CA TYR A 24 -6.83 8.46 2.04
C TYR A 24 -6.65 8.04 0.59
N ARG A 25 -7.42 8.62 -0.33
CA ARG A 25 -7.30 8.37 -1.75
C ARG A 25 -7.23 9.67 -2.53
N ASP A 26 -6.50 9.64 -3.62
CA ASP A 26 -6.54 10.67 -4.64
C ASP A 26 -7.38 10.17 -5.82
N TYR A 27 -8.19 11.05 -6.37
CA TYR A 27 -9.14 10.71 -7.42
C TYR A 27 -8.85 11.49 -8.70
N PHE A 28 -9.11 10.85 -9.82
CA PHE A 28 -9.07 11.47 -11.14
C PHE A 28 -10.15 10.88 -12.04
N GLY A 29 -10.60 11.68 -13.01
CA GLY A 29 -11.44 11.23 -14.11
C GLY A 29 -10.63 10.32 -15.04
N ARG A 30 -11.21 9.21 -15.44
CA ARG A 30 -10.66 8.31 -16.45
C ARG A 30 -11.78 7.78 -17.31
N GLU A 31 -11.76 8.12 -18.58
CA GLU A 31 -12.74 7.71 -19.56
C GLU A 31 -12.00 7.14 -20.77
N GLY A 32 -12.40 5.96 -21.22
CA GLY A 32 -11.72 5.35 -22.34
C GLY A 32 -12.18 3.94 -22.66
N TYR A 33 -11.35 3.22 -23.36
CA TYR A 33 -11.59 1.86 -23.80
C TYR A 33 -10.38 0.99 -23.52
N GLY A 34 -10.61 -0.31 -23.42
CA GLY A 34 -9.52 -1.27 -23.25
C GLY A 34 -9.91 -2.65 -23.78
N ILE A 35 -8.88 -3.36 -24.21
CA ILE A 35 -8.97 -4.78 -24.54
C ILE A 35 -8.01 -5.50 -23.62
N ASN A 36 -8.44 -6.60 -23.03
CA ASN A 36 -7.59 -7.39 -22.16
C ASN A 36 -7.69 -8.89 -22.50
N ALA A 37 -6.59 -9.58 -22.22
CA ALA A 37 -6.52 -11.03 -22.22
C ALA A 37 -5.81 -11.49 -20.95
N GLY A 38 -6.28 -12.55 -20.36
CA GLY A 38 -5.70 -13.07 -19.14
C GLY A 38 -5.89 -14.56 -18.99
N TYR A 39 -5.04 -15.12 -18.17
CA TYR A 39 -5.08 -16.52 -17.76
C TYR A 39 -5.01 -16.58 -16.24
N ALA A 40 -5.87 -17.39 -15.64
CA ALA A 40 -5.84 -17.66 -14.21
C ALA A 40 -5.88 -19.17 -13.98
N MET A 41 -5.03 -19.64 -13.10
CA MET A 41 -4.98 -21.03 -12.64
C MET A 41 -5.05 -21.01 -11.11
N GLN A 42 -5.91 -21.83 -10.56
CA GLN A 42 -6.04 -22.01 -9.12
C GLN A 42 -6.02 -23.49 -8.81
N THR A 43 -5.10 -23.88 -7.94
CA THR A 43 -5.03 -25.21 -7.30
C THR A 43 -5.27 -25.04 -5.80
N ASP A 44 -5.25 -26.13 -5.03
CA ASP A 44 -5.42 -26.06 -3.57
C ASP A 44 -4.32 -25.21 -2.92
N ASP A 45 -3.08 -25.24 -3.45
CA ASP A 45 -1.92 -24.60 -2.83
C ASP A 45 -1.46 -23.31 -3.55
N VAL A 46 -1.83 -23.13 -4.82
CA VAL A 46 -1.26 -22.07 -5.67
C VAL A 46 -2.32 -21.39 -6.50
N THR A 47 -2.29 -20.07 -6.49
CA THR A 47 -3.04 -19.24 -7.45
C THR A 47 -2.04 -18.51 -8.33
N LEU A 48 -2.16 -18.65 -9.65
CA LEU A 48 -1.39 -17.93 -10.67
C LEU A 48 -2.36 -17.09 -11.52
N GLN A 49 -2.01 -15.85 -11.77
CA GLN A 49 -2.75 -14.95 -12.65
C GLN A 49 -1.78 -14.20 -13.54
N VAL A 50 -2.07 -14.11 -14.83
CA VAL A 50 -1.37 -13.25 -15.77
C VAL A 50 -2.40 -12.50 -16.60
N LYS A 51 -2.15 -11.21 -16.85
CA LYS A 51 -3.07 -10.37 -17.61
C LYS A 51 -2.28 -9.37 -18.44
N ALA A 52 -2.72 -9.14 -19.67
CA ALA A 52 -2.25 -8.08 -20.52
C ALA A 52 -3.44 -7.23 -20.99
N GLU A 53 -3.28 -5.93 -20.97
CA GLU A 53 -4.31 -4.94 -21.30
C GLU A 53 -3.75 -3.91 -22.27
N PHE A 54 -4.50 -3.59 -23.31
CA PHE A 54 -4.28 -2.39 -24.11
C PHE A 54 -5.33 -1.36 -23.72
N LEU A 55 -4.91 -0.20 -23.30
CA LEU A 55 -5.76 0.85 -22.72
C LEU A 55 -5.60 2.14 -23.51
N GLY A 56 -6.71 2.77 -23.84
CA GLY A 56 -6.76 4.12 -24.41
C GLY A 56 -7.69 4.98 -23.57
N ASP A 57 -7.14 5.84 -22.72
CA ASP A 57 -7.87 6.57 -21.68
C ASP A 57 -7.58 8.07 -21.77
N ARG A 58 -8.60 8.88 -21.51
CA ARG A 58 -8.47 10.30 -21.20
C ARG A 58 -8.50 10.51 -19.70
N TYR A 59 -7.50 11.20 -19.21
CA TYR A 59 -7.35 11.55 -17.79
C TYR A 59 -7.75 13.02 -17.58
N SER A 60 -8.46 13.29 -16.48
CA SER A 60 -8.85 14.63 -16.07
C SER A 60 -8.78 14.80 -14.55
N SER A 61 -8.35 15.98 -14.12
CA SER A 61 -8.36 16.36 -12.72
C SER A 61 -9.78 16.44 -12.18
N LEU A 62 -9.97 16.07 -10.93
CA LEU A 62 -11.26 16.14 -10.23
C LEU A 62 -11.13 16.99 -8.96
N ASP A 63 -12.11 17.86 -8.74
CA ASP A 63 -12.25 18.60 -7.49
C ASP A 63 -13.05 17.80 -6.47
N ASN A 64 -12.62 17.82 -5.22
CA ASN A 64 -13.42 17.28 -4.12
C ASN A 64 -14.51 18.31 -3.76
N ARG A 65 -15.77 17.87 -3.80
CA ARG A 65 -16.93 18.72 -3.50
C ARG A 65 -17.70 18.29 -2.24
N THR A 66 -17.22 17.26 -1.55
CA THR A 66 -17.86 16.75 -0.35
C THR A 66 -17.30 17.46 0.87
N GLU A 67 -18.16 18.10 1.65
CA GLU A 67 -17.75 18.87 2.84
C GLU A 67 -18.32 18.29 4.14
N TRP A 68 -19.03 17.16 4.08
CA TRP A 68 -19.75 16.62 5.21
C TRP A 68 -19.20 15.30 5.73
N SER A 69 -19.17 15.17 7.06
CA SER A 69 -18.91 13.92 7.77
C SER A 69 -19.65 13.87 9.10
N LEU A 70 -19.83 12.67 9.67
CA LEU A 70 -20.64 12.50 10.87
C LEU A 70 -19.98 13.07 12.14
N PHE A 71 -18.67 12.81 12.32
CA PHE A 71 -17.92 13.21 13.53
C PHE A 71 -16.68 14.06 13.22
N GLY A 72 -16.54 14.57 12.00
CA GLY A 72 -15.36 15.33 11.57
C GLY A 72 -15.20 16.70 12.22
N GLY A 73 -16.26 17.25 12.82
CA GLY A 73 -16.24 18.57 13.41
C GLY A 73 -15.88 19.65 12.39
N ASN A 74 -14.90 20.49 12.73
CA ASN A 74 -14.41 21.57 11.86
C ASN A 74 -13.26 21.13 10.92
N LYS A 75 -13.00 19.84 10.79
CA LYS A 75 -12.00 19.36 9.81
C LYS A 75 -12.49 19.63 8.40
N VAL A 76 -11.54 19.89 7.50
CA VAL A 76 -11.77 20.06 6.08
C VAL A 76 -11.09 18.87 5.37
N PHE A 77 -11.73 18.32 4.35
CA PHE A 77 -11.09 17.29 3.53
C PHE A 77 -9.82 17.85 2.88
N ARG A 78 -8.83 16.99 2.79
CA ARG A 78 -7.64 17.29 2.02
C ARG A 78 -8.02 17.59 0.57
N PRO A 79 -7.48 18.65 -0.02
CA PRO A 79 -7.75 18.93 -1.44
C PRO A 79 -7.24 17.76 -2.28
N ASN A 80 -8.05 17.37 -3.27
CA ASN A 80 -7.63 16.37 -4.24
C ASN A 80 -6.53 16.94 -5.13
N PRO A 81 -5.37 16.27 -5.28
CA PRO A 81 -4.27 16.82 -6.06
C PRO A 81 -4.63 16.87 -7.55
N LEU A 82 -4.14 17.91 -8.22
CA LEU A 82 -4.21 17.99 -9.68
C LEU A 82 -3.33 16.90 -10.30
N ILE A 83 -3.78 16.37 -11.42
CA ILE A 83 -3.03 15.43 -12.24
C ILE A 83 -2.57 16.09 -13.55
N ASN A 84 -1.81 15.37 -14.36
CA ASN A 84 -1.56 15.78 -15.73
C ASN A 84 -2.73 15.28 -16.60
N ASP A 85 -3.62 16.20 -16.96
CA ASP A 85 -4.72 15.92 -17.87
C ASP A 85 -4.19 15.58 -19.27
N GLY A 86 -4.87 14.70 -19.99
CA GLY A 86 -4.47 14.32 -21.36
C GLY A 86 -4.83 12.89 -21.71
N GLU A 87 -4.48 12.50 -22.94
CA GLU A 87 -4.74 11.17 -23.47
C GLU A 87 -3.53 10.24 -23.23
N MET A 88 -3.80 9.05 -22.70
CA MET A 88 -2.81 8.03 -22.44
C MET A 88 -3.18 6.74 -23.14
N THR A 89 -2.31 6.27 -24.00
CA THR A 89 -2.44 4.93 -24.58
C THR A 89 -1.30 4.07 -24.09
N SER A 90 -1.61 2.96 -23.41
CA SER A 90 -0.63 2.11 -22.76
C SER A 90 -0.93 0.62 -22.94
N ILE A 91 0.12 -0.18 -22.77
CA ILE A 91 0.04 -1.62 -22.55
C ILE A 91 0.36 -1.85 -21.09
N LEU A 92 -0.55 -2.48 -20.37
CA LEU A 92 -0.37 -2.89 -18.98
C LEU A 92 -0.30 -4.42 -18.90
N ALA A 93 0.83 -4.93 -18.47
CA ALA A 93 1.04 -6.35 -18.18
C ALA A 93 1.08 -6.57 -16.67
N SER A 94 0.45 -7.62 -16.18
CA SER A 94 0.51 -7.99 -14.77
C SER A 94 0.64 -9.50 -14.59
N ALA A 95 1.35 -9.89 -13.53
CA ALA A 95 1.48 -11.28 -13.12
C ALA A 95 1.38 -11.38 -11.59
N GLY A 96 0.64 -12.36 -11.11
CA GLY A 96 0.48 -12.64 -9.69
C GLY A 96 0.64 -14.13 -9.40
N LEU A 97 1.40 -14.43 -8.36
CA LEU A 97 1.57 -15.77 -7.80
C LEU A 97 1.24 -15.70 -6.31
N SER A 98 0.37 -16.57 -5.83
CA SER A 98 0.04 -16.65 -4.41
C SER A 98 -0.02 -18.10 -3.94
N THR A 99 0.66 -18.35 -2.82
CA THR A 99 0.51 -19.56 -2.01
C THR A 99 -0.08 -19.19 -0.64
N PHE A 100 -0.76 -18.05 -0.58
CA PHE A 100 -1.31 -17.51 0.66
C PHE A 100 -2.48 -18.36 1.16
N GLU A 101 -2.37 -18.77 2.40
CA GLU A 101 -3.38 -19.54 3.10
C GLU A 101 -3.65 -18.95 4.49
N LYS A 102 -4.91 -19.06 4.95
CA LYS A 102 -5.27 -18.74 6.33
C LYS A 102 -5.33 -20.04 7.13
N THR A 103 -4.33 -20.25 7.96
CA THR A 103 -4.27 -21.41 8.86
C THR A 103 -4.78 -21.06 10.26
N LEU A 104 -4.96 -22.06 11.11
CA LEU A 104 -5.29 -21.86 12.53
C LEU A 104 -4.20 -21.10 13.30
N ARG A 105 -2.95 -21.10 12.79
CA ARG A 105 -1.81 -20.40 13.36
C ARG A 105 -1.65 -18.96 12.85
N GLY A 106 -2.51 -18.52 11.95
CA GLY A 106 -2.44 -17.23 11.28
C GLY A 106 -2.21 -17.36 9.78
N PRO A 107 -1.96 -16.26 9.08
CA PRO A 107 -1.66 -16.27 7.66
C PRO A 107 -0.30 -16.92 7.38
N GLU A 108 -0.21 -17.70 6.30
CA GLU A 108 1.01 -18.35 5.84
C GLU A 108 1.13 -18.25 4.31
N GLY A 109 2.37 -18.28 3.80
CA GLY A 109 2.64 -18.35 2.37
C GLY A 109 3.24 -17.09 1.77
N TRP A 110 3.24 -17.05 0.45
CA TRP A 110 3.75 -15.96 -0.36
C TRP A 110 2.63 -15.31 -1.16
N SER A 111 2.77 -14.02 -1.40
CA SER A 111 2.00 -13.29 -2.41
C SER A 111 2.96 -12.41 -3.19
N ILE A 112 3.14 -12.69 -4.48
CA ILE A 112 4.04 -11.98 -5.36
C ILE A 112 3.20 -11.40 -6.49
N TYR A 113 3.30 -10.09 -6.71
CA TYR A 113 2.58 -9.39 -7.76
C TYR A 113 3.49 -8.42 -8.48
N GLY A 114 3.53 -8.51 -9.80
CA GLY A 114 4.32 -7.63 -10.66
C GLY A 114 3.45 -6.96 -11.70
N THR A 115 3.76 -5.70 -12.03
CA THR A 115 3.16 -4.96 -13.15
C THR A 115 4.21 -4.25 -13.97
N GLY A 116 3.97 -4.17 -15.29
CA GLY A 116 4.71 -3.31 -16.21
C GLY A 116 3.72 -2.52 -17.05
N GLU A 117 3.79 -1.20 -17.03
CA GLU A 117 2.98 -0.30 -17.88
C GLU A 117 3.88 0.43 -18.88
N PHE A 118 3.51 0.37 -20.14
CA PHE A 118 4.27 0.91 -21.27
C PHE A 118 3.37 1.91 -22.02
N ALA A 119 3.49 3.20 -21.69
CA ALA A 119 2.81 4.27 -22.38
C ALA A 119 3.75 4.89 -23.42
N LYS A 120 3.33 4.96 -24.68
CA LYS A 120 4.16 5.52 -25.75
C LYS A 120 3.32 6.41 -26.66
N ARG A 121 3.86 7.56 -27.05
CA ARG A 121 3.19 8.46 -28.01
C ARG A 121 2.86 7.78 -29.34
N ARG A 122 3.67 6.81 -29.76
CA ARG A 122 3.42 6.02 -30.99
C ARG A 122 2.12 5.18 -30.91
N PHE A 123 1.56 4.97 -29.74
CA PHE A 123 0.28 4.30 -29.55
C PHE A 123 -0.92 5.25 -29.66
N GLY A 124 -0.69 6.57 -29.81
CA GLY A 124 -1.74 7.59 -29.97
C GLY A 124 -1.98 8.46 -28.74
N GLY A 125 -1.20 8.29 -27.65
CA GLY A 125 -1.33 9.12 -26.44
C GLY A 125 -0.32 10.26 -26.38
N GLU A 126 -0.48 11.15 -25.41
CA GLU A 126 0.42 12.30 -25.15
C GLU A 126 1.57 11.92 -24.23
N PHE A 127 1.39 10.90 -23.38
CA PHE A 127 2.36 10.45 -22.38
C PHE A 127 3.34 9.43 -22.95
N SER A 128 4.58 9.44 -22.44
CA SER A 128 5.61 8.49 -22.84
C SER A 128 6.48 8.11 -21.64
N PHE A 129 6.22 6.93 -21.07
CA PHE A 129 6.95 6.37 -19.95
C PHE A 129 6.86 4.84 -19.93
N ASP A 130 7.74 4.23 -19.18
CA ASP A 130 7.66 2.83 -18.77
C ASP A 130 7.66 2.80 -17.23
N GLN A 131 6.82 1.97 -16.63
CA GLN A 131 6.75 1.83 -15.19
C GLN A 131 6.69 0.36 -14.79
N TYR A 132 7.45 -0.01 -13.78
CA TYR A 132 7.51 -1.38 -13.25
C TYR A 132 7.28 -1.35 -11.75
N VAL A 133 6.49 -2.28 -11.26
CA VAL A 133 6.22 -2.48 -9.83
C VAL A 133 6.32 -3.95 -9.50
N LEU A 134 7.01 -4.27 -8.41
CA LEU A 134 7.04 -5.59 -7.79
C LEU A 134 6.61 -5.46 -6.33
N ASP A 135 5.61 -6.24 -5.92
CA ASP A 135 5.09 -6.32 -4.55
C ASP A 135 5.21 -7.78 -4.07
N VAL A 136 6.07 -8.01 -3.10
CA VAL A 136 6.35 -9.34 -2.54
C VAL A 136 5.95 -9.34 -1.08
N ARG A 137 5.12 -10.30 -0.69
CA ARG A 137 4.69 -10.47 0.70
C ARG A 137 4.99 -11.88 1.15
N ARG A 138 5.53 -12.00 2.36
CA ARG A 138 5.70 -13.27 3.06
C ARG A 138 4.93 -13.22 4.36
N PHE A 139 4.15 -14.26 4.60
CA PHE A 139 3.44 -14.53 5.85
C PHE A 139 4.05 -15.79 6.46
N GLN A 140 4.67 -15.66 7.63
CA GLN A 140 5.45 -16.73 8.22
C GLN A 140 5.03 -16.99 9.67
N PRO A 141 4.30 -18.08 9.96
CA PRO A 141 4.16 -18.57 11.31
C PRO A 141 5.52 -18.96 11.90
N LEU A 142 5.86 -18.45 13.10
CA LEU A 142 7.13 -18.69 13.79
C LEU A 142 6.97 -19.61 15.01
N GLY A 143 5.93 -20.36 15.10
CA GLY A 143 5.67 -21.22 16.22
C GLY A 143 4.19 -21.47 16.39
N ARG A 144 3.76 -21.61 17.65
CA ARG A 144 2.35 -21.87 17.95
C ARG A 144 1.51 -20.59 17.99
N TYR A 145 2.13 -19.47 18.39
CA TYR A 145 1.42 -18.23 18.72
C TYR A 145 1.88 -17.01 17.91
N ASP A 146 2.99 -17.11 17.20
CA ASP A 146 3.64 -15.97 16.57
C ASP A 146 3.55 -16.04 15.05
N ASN A 147 3.42 -14.88 14.44
CA ASN A 147 3.46 -14.73 13.00
C ASN A 147 4.33 -13.52 12.64
N PHE A 148 5.22 -13.69 11.66
CA PHE A 148 6.07 -12.65 11.15
C PHE A 148 5.71 -12.37 9.68
N ASN A 149 5.16 -11.20 9.41
CA ASN A 149 4.74 -10.80 8.10
C ASN A 149 5.67 -9.73 7.56
N VAL A 150 6.09 -9.87 6.30
CA VAL A 150 6.95 -8.89 5.64
C VAL A 150 6.39 -8.60 4.25
N ARG A 151 6.44 -7.33 3.86
CA ARG A 151 6.17 -6.86 2.50
C ARG A 151 7.37 -6.07 2.00
N LEU A 152 7.80 -6.37 0.79
CA LEU A 152 8.72 -5.56 0.00
C LEU A 152 7.99 -5.10 -1.26
N ARG A 153 7.92 -3.79 -1.46
CA ARG A 153 7.41 -3.21 -2.70
C ARG A 153 8.48 -2.34 -3.33
N VAL A 154 8.81 -2.64 -4.57
CA VAL A 154 9.79 -1.89 -5.36
C VAL A 154 9.11 -1.33 -6.60
N GLY A 155 9.37 -0.07 -6.89
CA GLY A 155 8.84 0.61 -8.06
C GLY A 155 9.93 1.40 -8.79
N THR A 156 9.91 1.36 -10.12
CA THR A 156 10.80 2.12 -10.97
C THR A 156 10.08 2.59 -12.23
N SER A 157 10.47 3.74 -12.74
CA SER A 157 9.86 4.31 -13.94
C SER A 157 10.91 5.00 -14.82
N GLU A 158 10.74 4.93 -16.13
CA GLU A 158 11.56 5.63 -17.13
C GLU A 158 10.70 6.61 -17.92
N GLY A 159 11.30 7.67 -18.42
CA GLY A 159 10.59 8.70 -19.19
C GLY A 159 9.94 9.77 -18.33
N VAL A 160 9.06 10.56 -18.91
CA VAL A 160 8.34 11.64 -18.23
C VAL A 160 7.08 11.06 -17.57
N ILE A 161 7.17 10.86 -16.27
CA ILE A 161 6.08 10.28 -15.49
C ILE A 161 5.05 11.35 -15.14
N PRO A 162 3.76 11.17 -15.48
CA PRO A 162 2.72 12.09 -15.05
C PRO A 162 2.44 11.92 -13.54
N ALA A 163 1.94 13.00 -12.91
CA ALA A 163 1.73 13.07 -11.46
C ALA A 163 0.90 11.90 -10.91
N GLN A 164 -0.14 11.48 -11.64
CA GLN A 164 -0.99 10.34 -11.26
C GLN A 164 -0.29 8.99 -11.28
N LYS A 165 0.92 8.90 -11.82
CA LYS A 165 1.72 7.66 -11.89
C LYS A 165 2.97 7.70 -11.00
N LEU A 166 3.26 8.81 -10.33
CA LEU A 166 4.35 8.87 -9.34
C LEU A 166 4.10 7.88 -8.20
N PHE A 167 5.18 7.30 -7.70
CA PHE A 167 5.15 6.55 -6.46
C PHE A 167 5.04 7.51 -5.28
N GLU A 168 4.23 7.15 -4.30
CA GLU A 168 4.01 7.96 -3.11
C GLU A 168 4.02 7.06 -1.87
N ALA A 169 4.56 7.58 -0.78
CA ALA A 169 4.54 6.93 0.52
C ALA A 169 4.37 7.97 1.64
N GLY A 170 3.91 7.51 2.76
CA GLY A 170 3.54 8.30 3.94
C GLY A 170 2.10 7.99 4.34
N GLY A 171 1.85 7.82 5.63
CA GLY A 171 0.54 7.46 6.16
C GLY A 171 0.19 5.99 6.04
N LEU A 172 -1.10 5.71 6.08
CA LEU A 172 -1.67 4.36 6.10
C LEU A 172 -1.15 3.47 4.97
N GLY A 173 -0.84 2.23 5.30
CA GLY A 173 -0.44 1.21 4.33
C GLY A 173 0.97 1.38 3.75
N THR A 174 1.72 2.41 4.19
CA THR A 174 3.08 2.71 3.72
C THR A 174 4.02 3.03 4.88
N LEU A 175 4.27 4.30 5.18
CA LEU A 175 5.09 4.80 6.28
C LEU A 175 4.17 5.40 7.34
N HIS A 176 3.67 4.59 8.24
CA HIS A 176 2.55 4.92 9.12
C HIS A 176 2.75 6.19 9.97
N ALA A 177 3.98 6.48 10.44
CA ALA A 177 4.23 7.65 11.26
C ALA A 177 4.46 8.95 10.47
N PHE A 178 4.57 8.86 9.14
CA PHE A 178 4.77 10.02 8.28
C PHE A 178 3.43 10.64 7.85
N PRO A 179 3.40 11.93 7.45
CA PRO A 179 2.20 12.52 6.86
C PRO A 179 1.79 11.74 5.61
N PHE A 180 0.50 11.74 5.31
CA PHE A 180 -0.04 11.05 4.15
C PHE A 180 0.61 11.56 2.86
N LYS A 181 1.18 10.63 2.07
CA LYS A 181 1.87 10.90 0.79
C LYS A 181 2.94 12.00 0.86
N SER A 182 3.65 12.12 1.98
CA SER A 182 4.70 13.12 2.17
C SER A 182 5.96 12.87 1.35
N GLU A 183 6.16 11.66 0.90
CA GLU A 183 7.29 11.25 0.07
C GLU A 183 6.78 10.85 -1.31
N ALA A 184 7.43 11.35 -2.36
CA ALA A 184 7.09 11.03 -3.74
C ALA A 184 8.35 10.86 -4.59
N GLY A 185 8.24 10.13 -5.71
CA GLY A 185 9.35 9.94 -6.64
C GLY A 185 9.02 8.95 -7.76
N ASN A 186 9.98 8.80 -8.66
CA ASN A 186 9.90 7.82 -9.76
C ASN A 186 10.72 6.54 -9.47
N ARG A 187 11.30 6.44 -8.26
CA ARG A 187 11.91 5.26 -7.66
C ARG A 187 11.34 5.05 -6.27
N MET A 188 11.03 3.81 -5.93
CA MET A 188 10.49 3.45 -4.62
C MET A 188 11.04 2.12 -4.13
N ILE A 189 11.43 2.07 -2.87
CA ILE A 189 11.59 0.85 -2.09
C ILE A 189 10.78 1.04 -0.81
N LEU A 190 9.83 0.17 -0.54
CA LEU A 190 9.01 0.17 0.66
C LEU A 190 9.08 -1.21 1.30
N LEU A 191 9.47 -1.23 2.57
CA LEU A 191 9.51 -2.42 3.43
C LEU A 191 8.54 -2.20 4.59
N ASN A 192 7.61 -3.13 4.78
CA ASN A 192 6.76 -3.19 5.95
C ASN A 192 7.00 -4.53 6.65
N ALA A 193 7.12 -4.53 7.96
CA ALA A 193 7.30 -5.73 8.76
C ALA A 193 6.38 -5.69 9.98
N GLU A 194 5.75 -6.82 10.30
CA GLU A 194 4.90 -6.99 11.46
C GLU A 194 5.25 -8.30 12.19
N TYR A 195 5.46 -8.21 13.47
CA TYR A 195 5.54 -9.36 14.36
C TYR A 195 4.28 -9.41 15.21
N ILE A 196 3.50 -10.46 15.05
CA ILE A 196 2.19 -10.62 15.68
C ILE A 196 2.28 -11.75 16.71
N ILE A 197 2.00 -11.43 17.97
CA ILE A 197 1.87 -12.39 19.06
C ILE A 197 0.38 -12.63 19.29
N ASN A 198 -0.06 -13.87 19.12
CA ASN A 198 -1.45 -14.25 19.35
C ASN A 198 -1.79 -14.18 20.85
N GLY A 199 -2.95 -13.64 21.16
CA GLY A 199 -3.43 -13.51 22.54
C GLY A 199 -3.61 -14.82 23.30
N ASP A 200 -3.70 -15.96 22.61
CA ASP A 200 -3.73 -17.28 23.25
C ASP A 200 -2.48 -17.55 24.11
N PHE A 201 -1.30 -17.00 23.69
CA PHE A 201 -0.08 -17.02 24.51
C PHE A 201 -0.28 -16.35 25.88
N LEU A 202 -0.97 -15.22 25.88
CA LEU A 202 -1.23 -14.48 27.12
C LEU A 202 -2.29 -15.16 27.99
N GLY A 203 -3.20 -15.90 27.37
CA GLY A 203 -4.17 -16.73 28.06
C GLY A 203 -3.55 -17.91 28.81
N GLU A 204 -2.36 -18.36 28.40
CA GLU A 204 -1.58 -19.40 29.09
C GLU A 204 -0.77 -18.85 30.31
N LEU A 205 -0.58 -17.54 30.38
CA LEU A 205 0.06 -16.90 31.51
C LEU A 205 -0.97 -16.71 32.64
N ASP A 206 -0.66 -17.14 33.84
CA ASP A 206 -1.50 -17.01 35.03
C ASP A 206 -1.59 -15.54 35.49
N PHE A 207 -2.17 -14.72 34.66
CA PHE A 207 -2.20 -13.26 34.76
C PHE A 207 -3.61 -12.74 34.50
N TRP A 208 -4.15 -11.92 35.39
CA TRP A 208 -5.45 -11.29 35.21
C TRP A 208 -5.34 -10.08 34.27
N PRO A 209 -6.22 -9.87 33.28
CA PRO A 209 -7.48 -10.57 32.94
C PRO A 209 -7.35 -11.46 31.69
N ASN A 210 -7.04 -12.74 31.90
CA ASN A 210 -6.76 -13.72 30.84
C ASN A 210 -7.82 -13.78 29.75
N SER A 211 -9.10 -13.77 30.11
CA SER A 211 -10.20 -13.93 29.15
C SER A 211 -10.34 -12.74 28.18
N LEU A 212 -9.90 -11.55 28.57
CA LEU A 212 -9.89 -10.38 27.69
C LEU A 212 -8.67 -10.42 26.77
N MET A 213 -7.52 -10.82 27.27
CA MET A 213 -6.24 -10.83 26.55
C MET A 213 -6.19 -11.91 25.50
N SER A 214 -6.81 -13.07 25.73
CA SER A 214 -6.88 -14.17 24.76
C SER A 214 -7.66 -13.82 23.47
N GLY A 215 -8.48 -12.78 23.49
CA GLY A 215 -9.20 -12.26 22.33
C GLY A 215 -8.41 -11.27 21.46
N LEU A 216 -7.22 -10.85 21.90
CA LEU A 216 -6.41 -9.81 21.27
C LEU A 216 -5.08 -10.37 20.77
N ASN A 217 -4.59 -9.83 19.67
CA ASN A 217 -3.21 -10.04 19.24
C ASN A 217 -2.40 -8.77 19.52
N PHE A 218 -1.14 -8.95 19.92
CA PHE A 218 -0.16 -7.87 20.02
C PHE A 218 0.62 -7.76 18.73
N ILE A 219 0.89 -6.54 18.30
CA ILE A 219 1.58 -6.26 17.05
C ILE A 219 2.76 -5.35 17.34
N LEU A 220 3.94 -5.78 16.89
CA LEU A 220 5.10 -4.91 16.71
C LEU A 220 5.21 -4.64 15.22
N LEU A 221 5.32 -3.39 14.81
CA LEU A 221 5.42 -3.02 13.42
C LEU A 221 6.63 -2.14 13.17
N SER A 222 7.18 -2.26 11.96
CA SER A 222 8.26 -1.41 11.47
C SER A 222 8.11 -1.19 9.98
N ASP A 223 8.23 0.05 9.56
CA ASP A 223 8.21 0.42 8.16
C ASP A 223 9.49 1.16 7.79
N ALA A 224 9.96 0.94 6.56
CA ALA A 224 11.08 1.66 5.97
C ALA A 224 10.75 1.99 4.51
N GLY A 225 10.96 3.23 4.10
CA GLY A 225 10.69 3.69 2.75
C GLY A 225 11.78 4.60 2.22
N LEU A 226 12.16 4.35 0.97
CA LEU A 226 13.06 5.18 0.19
C LEU A 226 12.35 5.56 -1.10
N LEU A 227 12.10 6.85 -1.28
CA LEU A 227 11.62 7.40 -2.53
C LEU A 227 12.65 8.39 -3.07
N ARG A 228 12.90 8.32 -4.36
CA ARG A 228 13.83 9.21 -5.05
C ARG A 228 13.22 9.67 -6.36
N GLU A 229 13.57 10.88 -6.76
CA GLU A 229 13.33 11.37 -8.09
C GLU A 229 14.67 11.39 -8.84
N VAL A 230 14.71 10.71 -9.98
CA VAL A 230 15.87 10.72 -10.89
C VAL A 230 15.45 11.27 -12.24
N SER A 231 16.43 11.65 -13.07
CA SER A 231 16.18 12.21 -14.39
C SER A 231 15.23 11.32 -15.21
N PRO A 232 14.31 11.88 -16.00
CA PRO A 232 13.50 11.12 -16.95
C PRO A 232 14.29 10.33 -18.01
N ARG A 233 15.60 10.63 -18.15
CA ARG A 233 16.51 9.93 -19.07
C ARG A 233 17.25 8.77 -18.41
N SER A 234 17.13 8.63 -17.09
CA SER A 234 17.74 7.54 -16.34
C SER A 234 17.07 6.21 -16.68
N SER A 235 17.88 5.16 -16.82
CA SER A 235 17.38 3.81 -17.03
C SER A 235 16.70 3.24 -15.79
N TRP A 236 15.94 2.18 -15.95
CA TRP A 236 15.08 1.60 -14.89
C TRP A 236 15.84 1.17 -13.63
N ASN A 237 17.13 0.86 -13.72
CA ASN A 237 17.98 0.44 -12.61
C ASN A 237 18.76 1.59 -11.95
N GLU A 238 18.86 2.76 -12.59
CA GLU A 238 19.48 3.93 -12.00
C GLU A 238 18.63 4.50 -10.86
N GLY A 239 19.30 5.07 -9.86
CA GLY A 239 18.66 5.61 -8.65
C GLY A 239 18.56 4.60 -7.50
N PHE A 240 19.03 3.35 -7.72
CA PHE A 240 19.17 2.33 -6.67
C PHE A 240 20.63 2.10 -6.25
N GLU A 241 21.55 2.90 -6.78
CA GLU A 241 22.94 2.92 -6.35
C GLU A 241 23.05 3.56 -4.95
N ASP A 242 24.09 3.20 -4.21
CA ASP A 242 24.40 3.73 -2.87
C ASP A 242 23.21 3.70 -1.89
N ILE A 243 22.47 2.60 -1.90
CA ILE A 243 21.41 2.38 -0.94
C ILE A 243 22.04 2.14 0.43
N ARG A 244 21.84 3.11 1.34
CA ARG A 244 22.24 3.02 2.74
C ARG A 244 21.01 3.09 3.61
N TRP A 245 21.03 2.41 4.74
CA TRP A 245 19.92 2.43 5.69
C TRP A 245 19.53 3.85 6.12
N SER A 246 20.52 4.74 6.24
CA SER A 246 20.32 6.15 6.57
C SER A 246 19.52 6.95 5.53
N ASN A 247 19.36 6.43 4.31
CA ASN A 247 18.56 7.09 3.27
C ASN A 247 17.07 6.79 3.40
N PHE A 248 16.71 5.79 4.18
CA PHE A 248 15.30 5.43 4.37
C PHE A 248 14.64 6.30 5.43
N LYS A 249 13.38 6.57 5.25
CA LYS A 249 12.46 7.02 6.29
C LYS A 249 11.99 5.80 7.06
N HIS A 250 12.09 5.85 8.39
CA HIS A 250 11.73 4.71 9.23
C HIS A 250 10.71 5.09 10.28
N ASN A 251 9.86 4.15 10.62
CA ASN A 251 9.03 4.20 11.81
C ASN A 251 8.91 2.83 12.47
N VAL A 252 8.59 2.86 13.75
CA VAL A 252 8.28 1.68 14.55
C VAL A 252 6.96 1.91 15.27
N GLY A 253 6.30 0.84 15.65
CA GLY A 253 5.05 0.96 16.37
C GLY A 253 4.68 -0.29 17.15
N VAL A 254 3.71 -0.11 18.05
CA VAL A 254 3.09 -1.18 18.82
C VAL A 254 1.58 -1.07 18.65
N GLY A 255 0.91 -2.20 18.59
CA GLY A 255 -0.52 -2.22 18.36
C GLY A 255 -1.21 -3.44 18.92
N LEU A 256 -2.52 -3.41 18.83
CA LEU A 256 -3.43 -4.48 19.17
C LEU A 256 -4.35 -4.75 17.99
N SER A 257 -4.72 -6.00 17.80
CA SER A 257 -5.82 -6.36 16.92
C SER A 257 -6.77 -7.33 17.59
N ASN A 258 -7.98 -7.43 17.05
CA ASN A 258 -8.84 -8.55 17.42
C ASN A 258 -8.22 -9.86 16.91
N ARG A 259 -8.74 -10.99 17.37
CA ARG A 259 -8.22 -12.34 17.04
C ARG A 259 -8.15 -12.62 15.54
N SER A 260 -9.07 -12.09 14.75
CA SER A 260 -9.06 -12.25 13.29
C SER A 260 -8.09 -11.31 12.56
N GLY A 261 -7.50 -10.34 13.26
CA GLY A 261 -6.67 -9.28 12.67
C GLY A 261 -7.44 -8.24 11.85
N SER A 262 -8.78 -8.29 11.86
CA SER A 262 -9.62 -7.42 11.04
C SER A 262 -9.79 -6.00 11.57
N MET A 263 -9.60 -5.79 12.86
CA MET A 263 -9.59 -4.47 13.49
C MET A 263 -8.26 -4.28 14.20
N ARG A 264 -7.59 -3.15 13.94
CA ARG A 264 -6.27 -2.86 14.45
C ARG A 264 -6.20 -1.45 15.00
N LEU A 265 -5.53 -1.33 16.14
CA LEU A 265 -5.17 -0.07 16.78
C LEU A 265 -3.66 -0.07 16.95
N ALA A 266 -2.99 1.00 16.58
CA ALA A 266 -1.54 1.10 16.78
C ALA A 266 -1.11 2.51 17.16
N PHE A 267 -0.03 2.60 17.92
CA PHE A 267 0.76 3.80 18.12
C PHE A 267 2.08 3.63 17.39
N VAL A 268 2.44 4.63 16.58
CA VAL A 268 3.63 4.59 15.74
C VAL A 268 4.46 5.85 15.94
N TRP A 269 5.77 5.70 15.89
CA TRP A 269 6.75 6.76 16.08
C TRP A 269 7.73 6.79 14.92
N ARG A 270 8.08 7.96 14.49
CA ARG A 270 9.23 8.16 13.61
C ARG A 270 10.52 7.89 14.38
N THR A 271 11.52 7.37 13.68
CA THR A 271 12.85 7.10 14.28
C THR A 271 13.88 8.17 13.96
N ASP A 272 13.59 9.06 13.00
CA ASP A 272 14.50 10.12 12.56
C ASP A 272 14.40 11.42 13.39
N ARG A 273 13.34 11.56 14.16
CA ARG A 273 13.13 12.72 15.06
C ARG A 273 12.17 12.38 16.20
N SER A 274 12.29 13.12 17.29
CA SER A 274 11.37 12.99 18.42
C SER A 274 10.07 13.71 18.12
N GLU A 275 9.00 12.95 17.90
CA GLU A 275 7.63 13.44 17.74
C GLU A 275 6.67 12.58 18.58
N ASN A 276 5.50 13.14 18.86
CA ASN A 276 4.45 12.38 19.52
C ASN A 276 4.02 11.19 18.65
N ALA A 277 3.65 10.10 19.32
CA ALA A 277 3.08 8.94 18.64
C ALA A 277 1.87 9.35 17.79
N LYS A 278 1.77 8.79 16.60
CA LYS A 278 0.54 8.84 15.83
C LYS A 278 -0.31 7.63 16.16
N PHE A 279 -1.59 7.88 16.38
CA PHE A 279 -2.59 6.84 16.54
C PHE A 279 -3.11 6.40 15.18
N ILE A 280 -3.19 5.08 14.96
CA ILE A 280 -3.68 4.47 13.75
C ILE A 280 -4.82 3.53 14.11
N PHE A 281 -5.89 3.62 13.35
CA PHE A 281 -6.98 2.66 13.36
C PHE A 281 -7.17 2.10 11.95
N ARG A 282 -7.26 0.79 11.82
CA ARG A 282 -7.45 0.12 10.53
C ARG A 282 -8.50 -0.98 10.63
N PHE A 283 -9.21 -1.13 9.50
CA PHE A 283 -10.05 -2.29 9.25
C PHE A 283 -9.39 -3.17 8.17
N VAL A 284 -9.14 -4.44 8.50
CA VAL A 284 -9.01 -5.56 7.55
C VAL A 284 -7.64 -5.88 6.95
N ARG A 285 -6.58 -5.08 6.96
CA ARG A 285 -5.34 -5.53 6.28
C ARG A 285 -4.07 -5.30 7.08
N PRO A 286 -3.12 -6.31 7.07
CA PRO A 286 -1.77 -6.10 7.58
C PRO A 286 -1.00 -5.06 6.75
N PHE A 287 -1.03 -5.07 5.45
CA PHE A 287 -0.35 -4.13 4.55
C PHE A 287 -1.28 -3.70 3.42
#